data_70acd592b726b52a20ac8dbccdda0ca5
#
_entry.id   70acd592b726b52a20ac8dbccdda0ca5
#
_cell.length_a   1.000
_cell.length_b   1.000
_cell.length_c   1.000
_cell.angle_alpha   90.00
_cell.angle_beta   90.00
_cell.angle_gamma   90.00
#
_symmetry.space_group_name_H-M   'P 1'
#
loop_
_entity.id
_entity.type
_entity.pdbx_description
1 polymer ?
#
loop_
_entity_poly.entity_id
_entity_poly.type
_entity_poly.pdbx_seq_one_letter_code
_entity_poly.pdbx_strand_id
1 'polypeptide(L)'
;ADNANSKYIQYNDHDMQQLLLRVNDKTEHPDRPWTVIENRNGKDTYMYYANTDWWHELFVDQHPVQQHQISLSGGSKDVKYYLSGGFDKQTGIVKANPDIFTKYNLRSKIDFKINKWAKMSNNTSFYSSTYDYPGVGNVENAIAYAANHGLANFPLKNPDGSWIYSTPHLNYKVANGRHIVYGNGYNTNLDRKSDFSNTTELTITPVKQFSIVGNFTYRLHQNRNTNRSTNMVYSDYPGQFGSYTTGAGDNNLYETVQTMNYLAANVFATYDNTFKKNHNLKVMAGFNWEQYNRKNLEATGYDLITDELSDFNLITTTRQPVLGGGQTVYALAGFFGRVNYDYKGRY
;
A
#
# COMPACT_ATOMS: atom_id res chain seq x y z
N ALA A 1 37.96 -2.22 28.44
CA ALA A 1 37.65 -2.09 27.02
C ALA A 1 36.19 -2.45 26.86
N ASP A 2 35.43 -1.55 26.38
CA ASP A 2 33.96 -1.71 26.20
C ASP A 2 33.68 -2.78 25.16
N ASN A 3 33.40 -3.96 25.64
CA ASN A 3 33.01 -5.10 24.84
C ASN A 3 31.56 -5.04 24.39
N ALA A 4 30.85 -3.98 24.76
CA ALA A 4 29.43 -3.83 24.46
C ALA A 4 29.11 -3.83 22.97
N ASN A 5 30.07 -3.60 22.10
CA ASN A 5 29.84 -3.45 20.66
C ASN A 5 30.47 -4.53 19.78
N SER A 6 31.23 -5.46 20.33
CA SER A 6 31.83 -6.53 19.53
C SER A 6 31.00 -7.81 19.61
N LYS A 7 30.21 -8.02 18.60
CA LYS A 7 29.36 -9.20 18.41
C LYS A 7 30.18 -10.49 18.20
N TYR A 8 31.47 -10.36 17.90
CA TYR A 8 32.39 -11.46 17.62
C TYR A 8 33.32 -11.82 18.79
N ILE A 9 33.31 -11.08 19.91
CA ILE A 9 34.15 -11.37 21.08
C ILE A 9 33.82 -12.72 21.71
N GLN A 10 32.63 -13.24 21.46
CA GLN A 10 32.18 -14.53 21.99
C GLN A 10 32.61 -15.72 21.12
N TYR A 11 33.21 -15.48 19.95
CA TYR A 11 33.89 -16.49 19.16
C TYR A 11 35.34 -16.66 19.65
N ASN A 12 35.72 -17.90 19.88
CA ASN A 12 37.11 -18.27 20.23
C ASN A 12 37.93 -18.57 18.96
N ASP A 13 39.20 -18.95 19.15
CA ASP A 13 40.10 -19.27 18.02
C ASP A 13 39.58 -20.40 17.15
N HIS A 14 38.96 -21.43 17.75
CA HIS A 14 38.32 -22.52 17.02
C HIS A 14 37.17 -22.02 16.14
N ASP A 15 36.33 -21.19 16.70
CA ASP A 15 35.20 -20.61 15.97
C ASP A 15 35.65 -19.78 14.76
N MET A 16 36.70 -18.98 14.95
CA MET A 16 37.30 -18.18 13.89
C MET A 16 37.89 -19.05 12.77
N GLN A 17 38.54 -20.18 13.14
CA GLN A 17 39.00 -21.15 12.14
C GLN A 17 37.84 -21.77 11.35
N GLN A 18 36.75 -22.11 12.02
CA GLN A 18 35.57 -22.64 11.38
C GLN A 18 34.93 -21.63 10.38
N LEU A 19 34.91 -20.34 10.71
CA LEU A 19 34.47 -19.29 9.79
C LEU A 19 35.40 -19.15 8.59
N LEU A 20 36.73 -19.16 8.82
CA LEU A 20 37.71 -19.05 7.73
C LEU A 20 37.63 -20.20 6.73
N LEU A 21 37.33 -21.41 7.17
CA LEU A 21 37.14 -22.57 6.28
C LEU A 21 35.97 -22.41 5.30
N ARG A 22 35.03 -21.50 5.59
CA ARG A 22 33.80 -21.29 4.82
C ARG A 22 33.76 -19.95 4.07
N VAL A 23 34.75 -19.10 4.22
CA VAL A 23 34.76 -17.73 3.68
C VAL A 23 34.56 -17.68 2.15
N ASN A 24 35.05 -18.71 1.45
CA ASN A 24 34.92 -18.81 -0.01
C ASN A 24 33.95 -19.93 -0.45
N ASP A 25 33.15 -20.48 0.45
CA ASP A 25 32.27 -21.59 0.19
C ASP A 25 30.84 -21.28 0.70
N LYS A 26 29.93 -21.04 -0.24
CA LYS A 26 28.54 -20.74 0.05
C LYS A 26 27.66 -21.99 0.10
N THR A 27 28.24 -23.18 0.16
CA THR A 27 27.53 -24.45 0.19
C THR A 27 27.69 -25.12 1.56
N GLU A 28 26.59 -25.58 2.11
CA GLU A 28 26.61 -26.41 3.31
C GLU A 28 26.95 -27.83 2.94
N HIS A 29 27.93 -28.44 3.68
CA HIS A 29 28.35 -29.83 3.49
C HIS A 29 28.01 -30.66 4.73
N PRO A 30 27.60 -31.94 4.57
CA PRO A 30 27.23 -32.79 5.72
C PRO A 30 28.34 -32.99 6.73
N ASP A 31 29.62 -33.03 6.28
CA ASP A 31 30.82 -33.13 7.11
C ASP A 31 31.28 -31.79 7.73
N ARG A 32 30.65 -30.71 7.25
CA ARG A 32 30.95 -29.35 7.68
C ARG A 32 29.68 -28.50 7.74
N PRO A 33 28.79 -28.83 8.67
CA PRO A 33 27.47 -28.13 8.76
C PRO A 33 27.66 -26.66 9.15
N TRP A 34 26.71 -25.83 8.73
CA TRP A 34 26.71 -24.41 9.05
C TRP A 34 26.35 -24.12 10.50
N THR A 35 25.58 -25.01 11.12
CA THR A 35 25.18 -24.91 12.52
C THR A 35 25.61 -26.18 13.25
N VAL A 36 26.37 -26.01 14.35
CA VAL A 36 26.74 -27.11 15.23
C VAL A 36 26.20 -26.86 16.63
N ILE A 37 25.95 -27.92 17.40
CA ILE A 37 25.60 -27.84 18.82
C ILE A 37 26.85 -28.06 19.63
N GLU A 38 27.20 -27.10 20.45
CA GLU A 38 28.38 -27.17 21.34
C GLU A 38 27.95 -26.81 22.76
N ASN A 39 28.63 -27.45 23.75
CA ASN A 39 28.45 -27.06 25.13
C ASN A 39 29.27 -25.82 25.44
N ARG A 40 28.59 -24.72 25.69
CA ARG A 40 29.22 -23.45 26.08
C ARG A 40 28.74 -23.06 27.48
N ASN A 41 29.71 -22.97 28.40
CA ASN A 41 29.42 -22.63 29.80
C ASN A 41 28.36 -23.53 30.46
N GLY A 42 28.40 -24.85 30.17
CA GLY A 42 27.49 -25.83 30.74
C GLY A 42 26.13 -25.91 30.09
N LYS A 43 25.93 -25.21 28.94
CA LYS A 43 24.67 -25.24 28.19
C LYS A 43 24.89 -25.55 26.71
N ASP A 44 24.09 -26.44 26.17
CA ASP A 44 24.10 -26.74 24.74
C ASP A 44 23.61 -25.52 23.96
N THR A 45 24.41 -25.10 22.99
CA THR A 45 24.28 -23.82 22.29
C THR A 45 24.46 -24.04 20.80
N TYR A 46 23.63 -23.37 19.98
CA TYR A 46 23.88 -23.31 18.55
C TYR A 46 25.03 -22.37 18.22
N MET A 47 26.03 -22.91 17.57
CA MET A 47 27.15 -22.15 17.01
C MET A 47 27.00 -22.08 15.49
N TYR A 48 27.20 -20.89 14.94
CA TYR A 48 26.88 -20.59 13.53
C TYR A 48 28.14 -20.24 12.75
N TYR A 49 28.41 -21.02 11.72
CA TYR A 49 29.56 -20.89 10.84
C TYR A 49 29.18 -20.86 9.37
N ALA A 50 27.98 -20.35 9.04
CA ALA A 50 27.49 -20.28 7.67
C ALA A 50 28.28 -19.29 6.78
N ASN A 51 28.01 -19.32 5.51
CA ASN A 51 28.36 -18.28 4.56
C ASN A 51 27.11 -17.90 3.73
N THR A 52 26.12 -17.41 4.43
CA THR A 52 24.80 -17.08 3.88
C THR A 52 24.86 -15.82 3.04
N ASP A 53 24.36 -15.89 1.84
CA ASP A 53 24.08 -14.74 0.99
C ASP A 53 22.68 -14.19 1.30
N TRP A 54 22.61 -13.35 2.32
CA TRP A 54 21.36 -12.81 2.83
C TRP A 54 20.53 -12.09 1.78
N TRP A 55 21.17 -11.47 0.78
CA TRP A 55 20.45 -10.82 -0.30
C TRP A 55 19.66 -11.83 -1.12
N HIS A 56 20.33 -12.87 -1.64
CA HIS A 56 19.67 -13.88 -2.47
C HIS A 56 18.79 -14.86 -1.68
N GLU A 57 18.95 -14.93 -0.36
CA GLU A 57 18.01 -15.67 0.48
C GLU A 57 16.66 -14.93 0.66
N LEU A 58 16.68 -13.61 0.75
CA LEU A 58 15.49 -12.81 1.03
C LEU A 58 14.86 -12.20 -0.21
N PHE A 59 15.63 -11.92 -1.24
CA PHE A 59 15.18 -11.16 -2.40
C PHE A 59 15.44 -11.90 -3.72
N VAL A 60 14.65 -11.56 -4.72
CA VAL A 60 14.85 -12.00 -6.11
C VAL A 60 15.48 -10.88 -6.92
N ASP A 61 16.34 -11.23 -7.89
CA ASP A 61 16.99 -10.26 -8.77
C ASP A 61 16.04 -9.68 -9.83
N GLN A 62 14.98 -10.42 -10.14
CA GLN A 62 14.01 -10.04 -11.14
C GLN A 62 12.60 -10.24 -10.60
N HIS A 63 11.75 -9.28 -10.85
CA HIS A 63 10.34 -9.33 -10.49
C HIS A 63 9.47 -8.97 -11.69
N PRO A 64 8.34 -9.68 -11.91
CA PRO A 64 7.49 -9.43 -13.06
C PRO A 64 6.65 -8.17 -12.88
N VAL A 65 6.57 -7.38 -13.95
CA VAL A 65 5.64 -6.25 -14.09
C VAL A 65 4.82 -6.48 -15.35
N GLN A 66 3.50 -6.36 -15.22
CA GLN A 66 2.57 -6.45 -16.34
C GLN A 66 1.75 -5.19 -16.41
N GLN A 67 1.70 -4.58 -17.59
CA GLN A 67 0.88 -3.41 -17.84
C GLN A 67 0.16 -3.56 -19.17
N HIS A 68 -1.17 -3.49 -19.12
CA HIS A 68 -2.03 -3.58 -20.28
C HIS A 68 -2.95 -2.38 -20.34
N GLN A 69 -3.01 -1.72 -21.48
CA GLN A 69 -3.90 -0.60 -21.71
C GLN A 69 -4.61 -0.76 -23.04
N ILE A 70 -5.89 -0.46 -23.04
CA ILE A 70 -6.71 -0.41 -24.24
C ILE A 70 -7.50 0.89 -24.25
N SER A 71 -7.64 1.50 -25.41
CA SER A 71 -8.52 2.64 -25.59
C SER A 71 -9.24 2.58 -26.92
N LEU A 72 -10.46 3.09 -26.91
CA LEU A 72 -11.32 3.21 -28.06
C LEU A 72 -11.88 4.62 -28.11
N SER A 73 -11.74 5.30 -29.23
CA SER A 73 -12.34 6.61 -29.44
C SER A 73 -13.01 6.65 -30.80
N GLY A 74 -14.09 7.40 -30.88
CA GLY A 74 -14.82 7.56 -32.13
C GLY A 74 -15.95 8.56 -31.98
N GLY A 75 -16.75 8.64 -32.99
CA GLY A 75 -17.92 9.48 -32.95
C GLY A 75 -18.44 9.89 -34.31
N SER A 76 -19.49 10.68 -34.25
CA SER A 76 -20.16 11.33 -35.37
C SER A 76 -20.21 12.83 -35.16
N LYS A 77 -20.96 13.54 -36.00
CA LYS A 77 -21.23 14.96 -35.80
C LYS A 77 -21.95 15.26 -34.48
N ASP A 78 -22.74 14.33 -33.97
CA ASP A 78 -23.63 14.57 -32.85
C ASP A 78 -23.19 13.78 -31.58
N VAL A 79 -22.30 12.79 -31.71
CA VAL A 79 -21.79 11.98 -30.59
C VAL A 79 -20.28 11.81 -30.72
N LYS A 80 -19.56 12.02 -29.62
CA LYS A 80 -18.15 11.67 -29.48
C LYS A 80 -17.97 10.84 -28.22
N TYR A 81 -17.13 9.83 -28.32
CA TYR A 81 -16.83 9.00 -27.16
C TYR A 81 -15.34 8.65 -27.08
N TYR A 82 -14.91 8.44 -25.86
CA TYR A 82 -13.62 7.90 -25.50
C TYR A 82 -13.83 6.91 -24.36
N LEU A 83 -13.37 5.68 -24.55
CA LEU A 83 -13.38 4.62 -23.55
C LEU A 83 -11.94 4.13 -23.37
N SER A 84 -11.51 3.91 -22.15
CA SER A 84 -10.22 3.27 -21.89
C SER A 84 -10.28 2.37 -20.68
N GLY A 85 -9.47 1.32 -20.71
CA GLY A 85 -9.26 0.40 -19.60
C GLY A 85 -7.79 0.09 -19.45
N GLY A 86 -7.36 -0.06 -18.21
CA GLY A 86 -5.99 -0.43 -17.88
C GLY A 86 -5.96 -1.46 -16.77
N PHE A 87 -4.96 -2.32 -16.85
CA PHE A 87 -4.61 -3.30 -15.84
C PHE A 87 -3.11 -3.23 -15.59
N ASP A 88 -2.72 -3.13 -14.34
CA ASP A 88 -1.32 -3.16 -13.91
C ASP A 88 -1.19 -4.21 -12.80
N LYS A 89 -0.17 -5.06 -12.91
CA LYS A 89 0.23 -5.99 -11.85
C LYS A 89 1.73 -5.97 -11.69
N GLN A 90 2.17 -5.77 -10.48
CA GLN A 90 3.58 -5.78 -10.09
C GLN A 90 3.76 -6.72 -8.92
N THR A 91 4.74 -7.59 -9.01
CA THR A 91 5.21 -8.42 -7.90
C THR A 91 6.48 -7.79 -7.35
N GLY A 92 6.60 -7.70 -6.03
CA GLY A 92 7.79 -7.15 -5.38
C GLY A 92 8.97 -8.11 -5.34
N ILE A 93 10.02 -7.70 -4.68
CA ILE A 93 11.31 -8.40 -4.67
C ILE A 93 11.47 -9.43 -3.55
N VAL A 94 10.54 -9.48 -2.60
CA VAL A 94 10.63 -10.45 -1.48
C VAL A 94 10.38 -11.87 -1.99
N LYS A 95 11.32 -12.79 -1.73
CA LYS A 95 11.33 -14.13 -2.30
C LYS A 95 10.26 -15.04 -1.72
N ALA A 96 10.10 -15.07 -0.41
CA ALA A 96 9.22 -16.03 0.27
C ALA A 96 7.74 -15.63 0.19
N ASN A 97 7.43 -14.38 0.47
CA ASN A 97 6.09 -13.80 0.40
C ASN A 97 6.18 -12.47 -0.35
N PRO A 98 6.18 -12.50 -1.68
CA PRO A 98 6.31 -11.29 -2.47
C PRO A 98 5.11 -10.38 -2.24
N ASP A 99 5.38 -9.11 -2.09
CA ASP A 99 4.33 -8.11 -2.17
C ASP A 99 3.75 -8.05 -3.58
N ILE A 100 2.43 -7.90 -3.67
CA ILE A 100 1.71 -7.89 -4.94
C ILE A 100 0.84 -6.64 -5.02
N PHE A 101 1.13 -5.80 -5.99
CA PHE A 101 0.27 -4.68 -6.35
C PHE A 101 -0.51 -4.99 -7.60
N THR A 102 -1.84 -4.82 -7.53
CA THR A 102 -2.74 -4.98 -8.68
C THR A 102 -3.62 -3.74 -8.79
N LYS A 103 -3.79 -3.25 -10.01
CA LYS A 103 -4.60 -2.05 -10.27
C LYS A 103 -5.43 -2.21 -11.54
N TYR A 104 -6.68 -1.76 -11.45
CA TYR A 104 -7.61 -1.62 -12.58
C TYR A 104 -8.05 -0.17 -12.69
N ASN A 105 -8.12 0.33 -13.90
CA ASN A 105 -8.70 1.63 -14.17
C ASN A 105 -9.59 1.59 -15.42
N LEU A 106 -10.73 2.23 -15.32
CA LEU A 106 -11.68 2.39 -16.42
C LEU A 106 -12.03 3.87 -16.56
N ARG A 107 -12.14 4.34 -17.77
CA ARG A 107 -12.60 5.69 -18.05
C ARG A 107 -13.54 5.70 -19.25
N SER A 108 -14.63 6.44 -19.10
CA SER A 108 -15.58 6.73 -20.16
C SER A 108 -15.80 8.25 -20.24
N LYS A 109 -15.67 8.80 -21.43
CA LYS A 109 -16.10 10.17 -21.72
C LYS A 109 -17.00 10.13 -22.94
N ILE A 110 -18.22 10.69 -22.81
CA ILE A 110 -19.19 10.73 -23.87
C ILE A 110 -19.74 12.16 -23.95
N ASP A 111 -19.59 12.77 -25.12
CA ASP A 111 -20.17 14.05 -25.45
C ASP A 111 -21.23 13.83 -26.51
N PHE A 112 -22.45 14.28 -26.29
CA PHE A 112 -23.50 14.16 -27.28
C PHE A 112 -24.35 15.42 -27.38
N LYS A 113 -24.73 15.71 -28.59
CA LYS A 113 -25.60 16.83 -28.93
C LYS A 113 -27.04 16.36 -28.91
N ILE A 114 -27.80 16.84 -27.94
CA ILE A 114 -29.23 16.50 -27.81
C ILE A 114 -30.01 17.15 -28.96
N ASN A 115 -29.72 18.42 -29.24
CA ASN A 115 -30.26 19.16 -30.33
C ASN A 115 -29.42 20.41 -30.68
N LYS A 116 -29.96 21.37 -31.44
CA LYS A 116 -29.19 22.56 -31.88
C LYS A 116 -28.80 23.50 -30.75
N TRP A 117 -29.51 23.46 -29.62
CA TRP A 117 -29.29 24.37 -28.48
C TRP A 117 -28.92 23.65 -27.18
N ALA A 118 -28.85 22.31 -27.17
CA ALA A 118 -28.49 21.52 -25.98
C ALA A 118 -27.48 20.44 -26.30
N LYS A 119 -26.48 20.35 -25.47
CA LYS A 119 -25.45 19.27 -25.45
C LYS A 119 -25.24 18.75 -24.05
N MET A 120 -24.88 17.49 -23.93
CA MET A 120 -24.58 16.84 -22.67
C MET A 120 -23.22 16.16 -22.76
N SER A 121 -22.46 16.20 -21.68
CA SER A 121 -21.19 15.51 -21.52
C SER A 121 -21.26 14.66 -20.26
N ASN A 122 -20.75 13.45 -20.34
CA ASN A 122 -20.56 12.59 -19.17
C ASN A 122 -19.12 12.11 -19.12
N ASN A 123 -18.52 12.21 -17.96
CA ASN A 123 -17.18 11.73 -17.69
C ASN A 123 -17.23 10.82 -16.45
N THR A 124 -16.99 9.54 -16.66
CA THR A 124 -16.98 8.52 -15.61
C THR A 124 -15.58 7.93 -15.50
N SER A 125 -15.09 7.79 -14.31
CA SER A 125 -13.86 7.06 -14.02
C SER A 125 -14.06 6.09 -12.87
N PHE A 126 -13.40 4.95 -12.97
CA PHE A 126 -13.32 3.95 -11.94
C PHE A 126 -11.85 3.53 -11.78
N TYR A 127 -11.42 3.45 -10.55
CA TYR A 127 -10.11 2.98 -10.15
C TYR A 127 -10.28 1.94 -9.03
N SER A 128 -9.55 0.86 -9.09
CA SER A 128 -9.46 -0.10 -7.99
C SER A 128 -8.03 -0.61 -7.88
N SER A 129 -7.50 -0.69 -6.68
CA SER A 129 -6.20 -1.30 -6.43
C SER A 129 -6.22 -2.17 -5.18
N THR A 130 -5.39 -3.18 -5.22
CA THR A 130 -5.07 -4.05 -4.10
C THR A 130 -3.55 -4.09 -3.96
N TYR A 131 -3.06 -3.86 -2.75
CA TYR A 131 -1.66 -4.05 -2.39
C TYR A 131 -1.60 -5.01 -1.22
N ASP A 132 -1.07 -6.20 -1.49
CA ASP A 132 -0.86 -7.27 -0.53
C ASP A 132 0.64 -7.38 -0.24
N TYR A 133 1.03 -7.24 1.01
CA TYR A 133 2.43 -7.23 1.38
C TYR A 133 2.65 -7.77 2.80
N PRO A 134 3.85 -8.27 3.14
CA PRO A 134 4.16 -8.70 4.49
C PRO A 134 3.94 -7.58 5.52
N GLY A 135 3.25 -7.86 6.60
CA GLY A 135 2.83 -6.92 7.63
C GLY A 135 3.95 -6.35 8.50
N VAL A 136 5.06 -5.91 7.91
CA VAL A 136 6.29 -5.48 8.60
C VAL A 136 6.57 -3.98 8.57
N GLY A 137 5.62 -3.19 8.20
CA GLY A 137 5.85 -1.78 7.89
C GLY A 137 6.40 -1.60 6.48
N ASN A 138 7.22 -0.58 6.23
CA ASN A 138 7.73 -0.35 4.89
C ASN A 138 8.84 -1.35 4.50
N VAL A 139 8.85 -1.72 3.21
CA VAL A 139 9.83 -2.65 2.62
C VAL A 139 11.26 -2.08 2.69
N GLU A 140 11.43 -0.77 2.66
CA GLU A 140 12.73 -0.09 2.82
C GLU A 140 13.43 -0.47 4.12
N ASN A 141 12.71 -0.45 5.24
CA ASN A 141 13.27 -0.86 6.53
C ASN A 141 13.67 -2.33 6.53
N ALA A 142 12.89 -3.16 5.85
CA ALA A 142 13.19 -4.58 5.74
C ALA A 142 14.48 -4.85 4.96
N ILE A 143 14.68 -4.16 3.83
CA ILE A 143 15.91 -4.21 3.04
C ILE A 143 17.10 -3.73 3.89
N ALA A 144 16.95 -2.58 4.57
CA ALA A 144 18.00 -2.03 5.41
C ALA A 144 18.39 -2.99 6.55
N TYR A 145 17.42 -3.64 7.21
CA TYR A 145 17.73 -4.61 8.25
C TYR A 145 18.35 -5.89 7.71
N ALA A 146 17.94 -6.37 6.56
CA ALA A 146 18.59 -7.51 5.91
C ALA A 146 20.06 -7.19 5.58
N ALA A 147 20.31 -6.04 4.96
CA ALA A 147 21.65 -5.61 4.58
C ALA A 147 22.58 -5.35 5.77
N ASN A 148 22.06 -4.72 6.84
CA ASN A 148 22.90 -4.28 7.97
C ASN A 148 22.99 -5.31 9.10
N HIS A 149 22.05 -6.24 9.19
CA HIS A 149 21.92 -7.21 10.28
C HIS A 149 21.86 -8.67 9.81
N GLY A 150 21.93 -8.92 8.51
CA GLY A 150 22.09 -10.24 7.93
C GLY A 150 23.58 -10.58 7.85
N LEU A 151 24.16 -11.03 8.95
CA LEU A 151 25.57 -11.43 8.97
C LEU A 151 25.74 -12.81 8.34
N ALA A 152 26.70 -12.94 7.44
CA ALA A 152 26.91 -14.16 6.64
C ALA A 152 27.07 -15.45 7.45
N ASN A 153 27.64 -15.36 8.66
CA ASN A 153 27.81 -16.51 9.54
C ASN A 153 26.53 -17.11 10.11
N PHE A 154 25.37 -16.44 9.97
CA PHE A 154 24.10 -16.98 10.41
C PHE A 154 23.30 -17.54 9.23
N PRO A 155 22.85 -18.80 9.27
CA PRO A 155 21.81 -19.28 8.36
C PRO A 155 20.43 -18.73 8.79
N LEU A 156 19.38 -18.96 8.00
CA LEU A 156 18.03 -18.51 8.30
C LEU A 156 17.38 -19.36 9.40
N LYS A 157 17.69 -20.65 9.40
CA LYS A 157 17.09 -21.66 10.28
C LYS A 157 18.14 -22.55 10.92
N ASN A 158 17.81 -23.08 12.08
CA ASN A 158 18.53 -24.14 12.76
C ASN A 158 18.33 -25.48 12.04
N PRO A 159 19.16 -26.51 12.33
CA PRO A 159 19.03 -27.83 11.73
C PRO A 159 17.68 -28.53 12.03
N ASP A 160 17.01 -28.17 13.12
CA ASP A 160 15.69 -28.66 13.49
C ASP A 160 14.53 -27.93 12.74
N GLY A 161 14.85 -27.01 11.85
CA GLY A 161 13.90 -26.20 11.09
C GLY A 161 13.38 -24.96 11.80
N SER A 162 13.73 -24.74 13.07
CA SER A 162 13.35 -23.54 13.80
C SER A 162 14.05 -22.28 13.25
N TRP A 163 13.38 -21.15 13.36
CA TRP A 163 13.97 -19.86 12.96
C TRP A 163 15.05 -19.40 13.94
N ILE A 164 16.05 -18.70 13.42
CA ILE A 164 17.10 -18.04 14.20
C ILE A 164 16.77 -16.56 14.33
N TYR A 165 16.51 -16.09 15.52
CA TYR A 165 16.26 -14.67 15.77
C TYR A 165 17.23 -14.08 16.78
N SER A 166 17.18 -14.55 17.99
CA SER A 166 18.05 -14.14 19.09
C SER A 166 19.19 -15.14 19.24
N THR A 167 20.36 -14.63 19.49
CA THR A 167 21.53 -15.44 19.80
C THR A 167 22.12 -14.91 21.11
N PRO A 168 21.55 -15.33 22.27
CA PRO A 168 21.93 -14.73 23.56
C PRO A 168 23.42 -14.81 23.88
N HIS A 169 24.07 -15.91 23.52
CA HIS A 169 25.51 -16.13 23.70
C HIS A 169 26.38 -15.18 22.83
N LEU A 170 25.83 -14.64 21.73
CA LEU A 170 26.48 -13.64 20.88
C LEU A 170 25.88 -12.23 21.06
N ASN A 171 24.84 -12.11 21.90
CA ASN A 171 24.10 -10.87 22.11
C ASN A 171 23.66 -10.20 20.79
N TYR A 172 23.09 -10.98 19.87
CA TYR A 172 22.77 -10.52 18.54
C TYR A 172 21.34 -10.89 18.11
N LYS A 173 20.71 -10.01 17.36
CA LYS A 173 19.40 -10.24 16.73
C LYS A 173 19.59 -10.31 15.21
N VAL A 174 19.49 -11.50 14.66
CA VAL A 174 19.75 -11.80 13.25
C VAL A 174 18.72 -11.13 12.37
N ALA A 175 19.16 -10.32 11.41
CA ALA A 175 18.33 -9.53 10.49
C ALA A 175 17.15 -8.83 11.18
N ASN A 176 17.27 -8.55 12.47
CA ASN A 176 16.20 -8.04 13.34
C ASN A 176 14.86 -8.79 13.18
N GLY A 177 14.91 -10.09 12.91
CA GLY A 177 13.74 -10.97 12.72
C GLY A 177 13.01 -10.82 11.39
N ARG A 178 13.46 -9.99 10.46
CA ARG A 178 12.75 -9.72 9.21
C ARG A 178 12.59 -10.96 8.32
N HIS A 179 13.62 -11.80 8.26
CA HIS A 179 13.56 -13.08 7.54
C HIS A 179 12.47 -14.02 8.05
N ILE A 180 12.16 -13.97 9.36
CA ILE A 180 11.07 -14.76 9.95
C ILE A 180 9.73 -14.23 9.48
N VAL A 181 9.55 -12.90 9.50
CA VAL A 181 8.31 -12.26 9.07
C VAL A 181 8.00 -12.58 7.61
N TYR A 182 9.02 -12.53 6.75
CA TYR A 182 8.84 -12.89 5.35
C TYR A 182 8.61 -14.39 5.16
N GLY A 183 9.30 -15.21 5.94
CA GLY A 183 9.28 -16.65 5.77
C GLY A 183 8.05 -17.36 6.34
N ASN A 184 7.40 -16.83 7.36
CA ASN A 184 6.26 -17.50 7.98
C ASN A 184 4.94 -17.31 7.21
N GLY A 185 4.80 -16.25 6.43
CA GLY A 185 3.64 -16.01 5.57
C GLY A 185 2.36 -15.53 6.24
N TYR A 186 2.30 -15.50 7.56
CA TYR A 186 1.07 -15.17 8.30
C TYR A 186 0.97 -13.70 8.67
N ASN A 187 2.07 -12.98 8.67
CA ASN A 187 2.06 -11.52 8.84
C ASN A 187 1.74 -10.86 7.51
N THR A 188 0.54 -10.32 7.39
CA THR A 188 0.05 -9.75 6.13
C THR A 188 -0.50 -8.35 6.34
N ASN A 189 -0.38 -7.54 5.32
CA ASN A 189 -1.04 -6.24 5.23
C ASN A 189 -1.70 -6.14 3.85
N LEU A 190 -2.99 -5.85 3.84
CA LEU A 190 -3.79 -5.84 2.64
C LEU A 190 -4.54 -4.51 2.50
N ASP A 191 -4.03 -3.65 1.62
CA ASP A 191 -4.66 -2.39 1.25
C ASP A 191 -5.54 -2.56 0.02
N ARG A 192 -6.83 -2.22 0.14
CA ARG A 192 -7.79 -2.17 -0.97
C ARG A 192 -8.34 -0.76 -1.11
N LYS A 193 -8.22 -0.21 -2.31
CA LYS A 193 -8.73 1.12 -2.63
C LYS A 193 -9.64 1.04 -3.82
N SER A 194 -10.74 1.75 -3.77
CA SER A 194 -11.60 1.99 -4.93
C SER A 194 -12.04 3.43 -4.99
N ASP A 195 -12.14 3.96 -6.19
CA ASP A 195 -12.56 5.33 -6.46
C ASP A 195 -13.46 5.33 -7.69
N PHE A 196 -14.70 5.73 -7.50
CA PHE A 196 -15.66 5.94 -8.58
C PHE A 196 -15.98 7.43 -8.65
N SER A 197 -15.90 8.00 -9.83
CA SER A 197 -16.26 9.40 -10.06
C SER A 197 -17.09 9.51 -11.34
N ASN A 198 -18.18 10.23 -11.26
CA ASN A 198 -19.02 10.58 -12.41
C ASN A 198 -19.32 12.07 -12.38
N THR A 199 -19.08 12.74 -13.50
CA THR A 199 -19.48 14.12 -13.73
C THR A 199 -20.35 14.17 -14.97
N THR A 200 -21.57 14.67 -14.82
CA THR A 200 -22.49 14.95 -15.92
C THR A 200 -22.67 16.44 -16.07
N GLU A 201 -22.49 16.93 -17.27
CA GLU A 201 -22.64 18.34 -17.62
C GLU A 201 -23.69 18.52 -18.70
N LEU A 202 -24.59 19.46 -18.51
CA LEU A 202 -25.57 19.90 -19.49
C LEU A 202 -25.28 21.37 -19.87
N THR A 203 -25.08 21.62 -21.14
CA THR A 203 -24.96 22.97 -21.71
C THR A 203 -26.18 23.28 -22.53
N ILE A 204 -26.86 24.39 -22.25
CA ILE A 204 -28.03 24.91 -22.96
C ILE A 204 -27.67 26.27 -23.55
N THR A 205 -27.82 26.43 -24.86
CA THR A 205 -27.50 27.67 -25.60
C THR A 205 -28.72 28.06 -26.41
N PRO A 206 -29.78 28.65 -25.77
CA PRO A 206 -31.07 28.96 -26.45
C PRO A 206 -30.87 29.99 -27.55
N VAL A 207 -29.99 30.94 -27.37
CA VAL A 207 -29.55 31.93 -28.36
C VAL A 207 -28.04 32.04 -28.36
N LYS A 208 -27.43 32.52 -29.45
CA LYS A 208 -25.98 32.54 -29.62
C LYS A 208 -25.23 33.32 -28.52
N GLN A 209 -25.87 34.31 -27.94
CA GLN A 209 -25.31 35.21 -26.93
C GLN A 209 -25.47 34.69 -25.50
N PHE A 210 -26.30 33.68 -25.27
CA PHE A 210 -26.64 33.23 -23.91
C PHE A 210 -26.49 31.72 -23.76
N SER A 211 -25.72 31.31 -22.75
CA SER A 211 -25.55 29.91 -22.41
C SER A 211 -25.72 29.67 -20.91
N ILE A 212 -26.28 28.52 -20.56
CA ILE A 212 -26.36 27.99 -19.21
C ILE A 212 -25.62 26.68 -19.19
N VAL A 213 -24.75 26.53 -18.22
CA VAL A 213 -24.02 25.28 -17.96
C VAL A 213 -24.35 24.79 -16.55
N GLY A 214 -24.79 23.55 -16.46
CA GLY A 214 -24.99 22.88 -15.18
C GLY A 214 -24.20 21.60 -15.16
N ASN A 215 -23.42 21.37 -14.10
CA ASN A 215 -22.77 20.07 -13.90
C ASN A 215 -23.02 19.53 -12.50
N PHE A 216 -23.05 18.21 -12.43
CA PHE A 216 -23.18 17.46 -11.20
C PHE A 216 -22.10 16.38 -11.14
N THR A 217 -21.39 16.34 -10.02
CA THR A 217 -20.34 15.36 -9.75
C THR A 217 -20.72 14.53 -8.53
N TYR A 218 -20.61 13.21 -8.68
CA TYR A 218 -20.64 12.25 -7.59
C TYR A 218 -19.30 11.52 -7.55
N ARG A 219 -18.69 11.43 -6.37
CA ARG A 219 -17.48 10.62 -6.14
C ARG A 219 -17.66 9.77 -4.89
N LEU A 220 -17.37 8.48 -5.03
CA LEU A 220 -17.28 7.51 -3.94
C LEU A 220 -15.85 7.00 -3.88
N HIS A 221 -15.19 7.26 -2.76
CA HIS A 221 -13.87 6.69 -2.48
C HIS A 221 -13.96 5.77 -1.27
N GLN A 222 -13.41 4.58 -1.40
CA GLN A 222 -13.32 3.60 -0.32
C GLN A 222 -11.86 3.15 -0.15
N ASN A 223 -11.44 3.07 1.09
CA ASN A 223 -10.16 2.49 1.48
C ASN A 223 -10.42 1.49 2.61
N ARG A 224 -9.90 0.28 2.45
CA ARG A 224 -9.92 -0.76 3.49
C ARG A 224 -8.51 -1.29 3.65
N ASN A 225 -8.01 -1.23 4.87
CA ASN A 225 -6.77 -1.87 5.26
C ASN A 225 -7.06 -3.00 6.25
N THR A 226 -6.44 -4.14 6.03
CA THR A 226 -6.46 -5.29 6.93
C THR A 226 -5.01 -5.63 7.25
N ASN A 227 -4.62 -5.55 8.50
CA ASN A 227 -3.29 -5.88 8.98
C ASN A 227 -3.37 -7.05 9.97
N ARG A 228 -2.60 -8.10 9.72
CA ARG A 228 -2.46 -9.27 10.57
C ARG A 228 -1.04 -9.34 11.11
N SER A 229 -0.90 -9.35 12.42
CA SER A 229 0.34 -9.59 13.13
C SER A 229 0.26 -10.88 13.91
N THR A 230 1.22 -11.78 13.77
CA THR A 230 1.26 -13.07 14.42
C THR A 230 2.52 -13.22 15.26
N ASN A 231 2.50 -14.14 16.19
CA ASN A 231 3.69 -14.55 16.93
C ASN A 231 4.59 -15.39 16.02
N MET A 232 5.86 -15.04 15.97
CA MET A 232 6.86 -15.80 15.24
C MET A 232 7.73 -16.56 16.23
N VAL A 233 7.69 -17.89 16.13
CA VAL A 233 8.44 -18.78 17.01
C VAL A 233 9.87 -18.95 16.46
N TYR A 234 10.84 -18.86 17.33
CA TYR A 234 12.27 -19.07 17.03
C TYR A 234 12.92 -19.92 18.14
N SER A 235 14.12 -20.40 17.90
CA SER A 235 14.86 -21.14 18.91
C SER A 235 16.19 -20.47 19.20
N ASP A 236 16.42 -20.18 20.48
CA ASP A 236 17.70 -19.61 20.98
C ASP A 236 18.72 -20.69 21.32
N TYR A 237 18.23 -21.85 21.77
CA TYR A 237 19.04 -23.01 22.21
C TYR A 237 18.31 -24.27 21.77
N PRO A 238 19.02 -25.39 21.57
CA PRO A 238 18.41 -26.65 21.23
C PRO A 238 17.23 -27.01 22.15
N GLY A 239 16.07 -27.24 21.56
CA GLY A 239 14.83 -27.57 22.26
C GLY A 239 14.19 -26.44 23.10
N GLN A 240 14.68 -25.20 23.01
CA GLN A 240 14.10 -24.04 23.69
C GLN A 240 13.58 -23.02 22.70
N PHE A 241 12.30 -22.68 22.83
CA PHE A 241 11.63 -21.78 21.92
C PHE A 241 11.29 -20.44 22.60
N GLY A 242 11.53 -19.37 21.90
CA GLY A 242 11.04 -18.03 22.19
C GLY A 242 10.01 -17.58 21.18
N SER A 243 9.37 -16.46 21.44
CA SER A 243 8.47 -15.82 20.48
C SER A 243 8.85 -14.36 20.24
N TYR A 244 8.59 -13.93 19.04
CA TYR A 244 8.83 -12.56 18.58
C TYR A 244 7.61 -12.08 17.81
N THR A 245 7.21 -10.84 18.05
CA THR A 245 6.11 -10.19 17.30
C THR A 245 6.60 -8.93 16.64
N THR A 246 6.02 -8.57 15.49
CA THR A 246 6.30 -7.32 14.81
C THR A 246 5.36 -6.20 15.28
N GLY A 247 5.81 -4.95 15.16
CA GLY A 247 4.97 -3.79 15.44
C GLY A 247 4.64 -3.61 16.92
N ALA A 248 3.37 -3.58 17.26
CA ALA A 248 2.88 -3.35 18.63
C ALA A 248 3.11 -4.53 19.60
N GLY A 249 3.77 -5.61 19.14
CA GLY A 249 4.16 -6.70 20.00
C GLY A 249 3.07 -7.73 20.33
N ASP A 250 1.98 -7.74 19.56
CA ASP A 250 0.82 -8.58 19.84
C ASP A 250 0.39 -9.43 18.65
N ASN A 251 -0.16 -10.62 18.92
CA ASN A 251 -0.96 -11.35 17.96
C ASN A 251 -2.29 -10.62 17.80
N ASN A 252 -2.47 -9.92 16.68
CA ASN A 252 -3.65 -9.10 16.47
C ASN A 252 -4.11 -9.07 15.00
N LEU A 253 -5.38 -8.73 14.84
CA LEU A 253 -5.99 -8.35 13.58
C LEU A 253 -6.48 -6.91 13.69
N TYR A 254 -5.97 -6.03 12.84
CA TYR A 254 -6.42 -4.66 12.70
C TYR A 254 -7.13 -4.47 11.37
N GLU A 255 -8.32 -3.91 11.40
CA GLU A 255 -9.03 -3.46 10.20
C GLU A 255 -9.44 -2.00 10.31
N THR A 256 -9.30 -1.28 9.22
CA THR A 256 -9.89 0.03 9.03
C THR A 256 -10.66 0.10 7.73
N VAL A 257 -11.85 0.68 7.79
CA VAL A 257 -12.70 0.95 6.63
C VAL A 257 -13.01 2.43 6.59
N GLN A 258 -12.62 3.08 5.51
CA GLN A 258 -12.92 4.47 5.26
C GLN A 258 -13.78 4.59 4.01
N THR A 259 -14.90 5.29 4.12
CA THR A 259 -15.77 5.62 2.99
C THR A 259 -15.92 7.14 2.90
N MET A 260 -15.69 7.69 1.72
CA MET A 260 -15.87 9.10 1.43
C MET A 260 -16.87 9.27 0.28
N ASN A 261 -17.90 10.05 0.51
CA ASN A 261 -18.86 10.50 -0.48
C ASN A 261 -18.66 11.99 -0.73
N TYR A 262 -18.55 12.36 -1.98
CA TYR A 262 -18.45 13.75 -2.40
C TYR A 262 -19.51 14.02 -3.48
N LEU A 263 -20.27 15.09 -3.27
CA LEU A 263 -21.28 15.60 -4.19
C LEU A 263 -20.91 17.04 -4.52
N ALA A 264 -21.01 17.42 -5.77
CA ALA A 264 -20.85 18.80 -6.18
C ALA A 264 -21.81 19.15 -7.32
N ALA A 265 -22.36 20.34 -7.27
CA ALA A 265 -23.20 20.90 -8.31
C ALA A 265 -22.76 22.33 -8.63
N ASN A 266 -22.61 22.63 -9.91
CA ASN A 266 -22.36 23.97 -10.40
C ASN A 266 -23.40 24.33 -11.44
N VAL A 267 -23.93 25.53 -11.37
CA VAL A 267 -24.80 26.10 -12.41
C VAL A 267 -24.35 27.53 -12.66
N PHE A 268 -24.06 27.87 -13.90
CA PHE A 268 -23.71 29.23 -14.26
C PHE A 268 -24.27 29.62 -15.64
N ALA A 269 -24.65 30.87 -15.76
CA ALA A 269 -25.10 31.48 -17.00
C ALA A 269 -24.08 32.47 -17.50
N THR A 270 -23.88 32.50 -18.81
CA THR A 270 -22.98 33.44 -19.48
C THR A 270 -23.75 34.17 -20.57
N TYR A 271 -23.65 35.48 -20.55
CA TYR A 271 -24.07 36.35 -21.65
C TYR A 271 -22.84 36.93 -22.32
N ASP A 272 -22.71 36.78 -23.64
CA ASP A 272 -21.54 37.19 -24.42
C ASP A 272 -22.02 37.87 -25.71
N ASN A 273 -21.81 39.19 -25.84
CA ASN A 273 -22.31 39.92 -26.97
C ASN A 273 -21.39 41.09 -27.36
N THR A 274 -21.38 41.39 -28.65
CA THR A 274 -20.65 42.55 -29.21
C THR A 274 -21.64 43.61 -29.61
N PHE A 275 -21.56 44.78 -28.97
CA PHE A 275 -22.40 45.95 -29.27
C PHE A 275 -21.64 46.91 -30.18
N LYS A 276 -22.33 47.49 -31.13
CA LYS A 276 -21.78 48.50 -32.04
C LYS A 276 -20.45 48.09 -32.70
N LYS A 277 -20.23 46.77 -32.90
CA LYS A 277 -19.03 46.17 -33.50
C LYS A 277 -17.73 46.34 -32.72
N ASN A 278 -17.71 47.14 -31.65
CA ASN A 278 -16.50 47.53 -30.94
C ASN A 278 -16.53 47.26 -29.42
N HIS A 279 -17.68 47.02 -28.86
CA HIS A 279 -17.83 46.83 -27.43
C HIS A 279 -18.17 45.36 -27.14
N ASN A 280 -17.21 44.59 -26.68
CA ASN A 280 -17.40 43.20 -26.31
C ASN A 280 -17.69 43.14 -24.82
N LEU A 281 -18.83 42.60 -24.47
CA LEU A 281 -19.26 42.42 -23.10
C LEU A 281 -19.56 40.95 -22.84
N LYS A 282 -18.87 40.37 -21.83
CA LYS A 282 -19.11 39.02 -21.34
C LYS A 282 -19.39 39.07 -19.85
N VAL A 283 -20.59 38.66 -19.46
CA VAL A 283 -21.04 38.59 -18.07
C VAL A 283 -21.34 37.14 -17.72
N MET A 284 -20.84 36.70 -16.58
CA MET A 284 -21.12 35.38 -16.05
C MET A 284 -21.58 35.52 -14.59
N ALA A 285 -22.60 34.77 -14.23
CA ALA A 285 -23.04 34.60 -12.85
C ALA A 285 -23.36 33.12 -12.61
N GLY A 286 -23.05 32.65 -11.44
CA GLY A 286 -23.24 31.26 -11.11
C GLY A 286 -23.33 30.97 -9.62
N PHE A 287 -23.67 29.75 -9.35
CA PHE A 287 -23.78 29.14 -8.02
C PHE A 287 -23.03 27.84 -8.03
N ASN A 288 -22.28 27.58 -6.97
CA ASN A 288 -21.70 26.28 -6.69
C ASN A 288 -22.15 25.75 -5.34
N TRP A 289 -22.24 24.46 -5.24
CA TRP A 289 -22.49 23.74 -4.00
C TRP A 289 -21.67 22.46 -3.99
N GLU A 290 -21.11 22.14 -2.82
CA GLU A 290 -20.47 20.85 -2.61
C GLU A 290 -20.75 20.32 -1.19
N GLN A 291 -20.77 19.02 -1.08
CA GLN A 291 -20.90 18.29 0.18
C GLN A 291 -19.85 17.17 0.22
N TYR A 292 -19.16 17.09 1.33
CA TYR A 292 -18.18 16.06 1.64
C TYR A 292 -18.62 15.32 2.89
N ASN A 293 -18.59 14.00 2.85
CA ASN A 293 -18.85 13.13 3.99
C ASN A 293 -17.84 11.99 3.96
N ARG A 294 -16.99 11.95 4.99
CA ARG A 294 -16.04 10.86 5.21
C ARG A 294 -16.35 10.19 6.54
N LYS A 295 -16.50 8.86 6.51
CA LYS A 295 -16.66 8.02 7.71
C LYS A 295 -15.53 7.01 7.73
N ASN A 296 -14.88 6.82 8.88
CA ASN A 296 -13.96 5.74 9.16
C ASN A 296 -14.46 4.89 10.33
N LEU A 297 -14.16 3.61 10.26
CA LEU A 297 -14.35 2.63 11.31
C LEU A 297 -13.04 1.85 11.43
N GLU A 298 -12.61 1.63 12.66
CA GLU A 298 -11.39 0.89 12.99
C GLU A 298 -11.72 -0.16 14.05
N ALA A 299 -11.11 -1.32 13.90
CA ALA A 299 -11.23 -2.40 14.87
C ALA A 299 -9.89 -3.11 15.04
N THR A 300 -9.54 -3.43 16.28
CA THR A 300 -8.39 -4.28 16.61
C THR A 300 -8.88 -5.42 17.50
N GLY A 301 -8.69 -6.65 17.02
CA GLY A 301 -8.90 -7.87 17.81
C GLY A 301 -7.56 -8.48 18.17
N TYR A 302 -7.49 -9.14 19.31
CA TYR A 302 -6.27 -9.70 19.85
C TYR A 302 -6.37 -11.20 20.09
N ASP A 303 -5.21 -11.85 20.13
CA ASP A 303 -5.05 -13.24 20.54
C ASP A 303 -5.93 -14.20 19.72
N LEU A 304 -5.82 -14.13 18.40
CA LEU A 304 -6.54 -15.03 17.50
C LEU A 304 -6.08 -16.48 17.76
N ILE A 305 -7.04 -17.40 17.74
CA ILE A 305 -6.82 -18.84 18.03
C ILE A 305 -6.01 -19.56 16.96
N THR A 306 -5.84 -18.97 15.78
CA THR A 306 -4.99 -19.49 14.70
C THR A 306 -4.29 -18.35 13.97
N ASP A 307 -3.09 -18.64 13.44
CA ASP A 307 -2.33 -17.71 12.61
C ASP A 307 -2.77 -17.73 11.14
N GLU A 308 -3.41 -18.81 10.70
CA GLU A 308 -3.76 -19.06 9.30
C GLU A 308 -4.94 -18.23 8.78
N LEU A 309 -5.82 -17.77 9.67
CA LEU A 309 -7.04 -17.06 9.31
C LEU A 309 -7.10 -15.69 9.99
N SER A 310 -7.52 -14.70 9.23
CA SER A 310 -7.68 -13.31 9.67
C SER A 310 -9.17 -12.96 9.76
N ASP A 311 -9.83 -13.40 10.86
CA ASP A 311 -11.24 -13.15 11.11
C ASP A 311 -11.47 -12.74 12.57
N PHE A 312 -12.29 -11.71 12.81
CA PHE A 312 -12.62 -11.24 14.16
C PHE A 312 -13.40 -12.27 15.00
N ASN A 313 -14.04 -13.26 14.38
CA ASN A 313 -14.68 -14.37 15.11
C ASN A 313 -13.66 -15.30 15.78
N LEU A 314 -12.38 -15.19 15.44
CA LEU A 314 -11.30 -16.02 15.99
C LEU A 314 -10.56 -15.36 17.14
N ILE A 315 -10.94 -14.15 17.55
CA ILE A 315 -10.35 -13.50 18.72
C ILE A 315 -10.77 -14.21 20.00
N THR A 316 -9.84 -14.31 20.93
CA THR A 316 -10.17 -14.84 22.28
C THR A 316 -10.81 -13.74 23.13
N THR A 317 -11.47 -14.15 24.20
CA THR A 317 -12.09 -13.21 25.16
C THR A 317 -11.12 -12.67 26.21
N THR A 318 -9.84 -13.02 26.12
CA THR A 318 -8.80 -12.62 27.07
C THR A 318 -8.53 -11.12 27.08
N ARG A 319 -8.63 -10.49 25.90
CA ARG A 319 -8.46 -9.04 25.73
C ARG A 319 -9.66 -8.45 25.01
N GLN A 320 -10.13 -7.30 25.50
CA GLN A 320 -11.21 -6.57 24.86
C GLN A 320 -10.76 -6.04 23.51
N PRO A 321 -11.52 -6.22 22.43
CA PRO A 321 -11.27 -5.54 21.16
C PRO A 321 -11.28 -4.03 21.33
N VAL A 322 -10.43 -3.35 20.58
CA VAL A 322 -10.42 -1.87 20.52
C VAL A 322 -11.18 -1.44 19.27
N LEU A 323 -12.16 -0.58 19.47
CA LEU A 323 -12.96 -0.01 18.40
C LEU A 323 -12.72 1.50 18.32
N GLY A 324 -12.58 2.01 17.12
CA GLY A 324 -12.42 3.42 16.83
C GLY A 324 -13.22 3.84 15.62
N GLY A 325 -13.34 5.13 15.44
CA GLY A 325 -13.98 5.66 14.25
C GLY A 325 -14.29 7.14 14.36
N GLY A 326 -14.71 7.71 13.25
CA GLY A 326 -15.06 9.12 13.20
C GLY A 326 -15.77 9.47 11.91
N GLN A 327 -16.36 10.66 11.92
CA GLN A 327 -17.02 11.21 10.75
C GLN A 327 -16.62 12.68 10.56
N THR A 328 -16.34 13.05 9.32
CA THR A 328 -16.11 14.43 8.92
C THR A 328 -17.12 14.78 7.86
N VAL A 329 -17.88 15.83 8.09
CA VAL A 329 -18.88 16.35 7.15
C VAL A 329 -18.67 17.84 6.99
N TYR A 330 -18.68 18.31 5.76
CA TYR A 330 -18.82 19.74 5.48
C TYR A 330 -19.69 19.93 4.23
N ALA A 331 -20.29 21.10 4.12
CA ALA A 331 -20.96 21.57 2.92
C ALA A 331 -20.59 23.03 2.68
N LEU A 332 -20.34 23.36 1.43
CA LEU A 332 -20.03 24.72 0.99
C LEU A 332 -21.01 25.12 -0.10
N ALA A 333 -21.42 26.37 -0.08
CA ALA A 333 -22.22 26.96 -1.13
C ALA A 333 -21.74 28.39 -1.41
N GLY A 334 -21.69 28.77 -2.66
CA GLY A 334 -21.19 30.08 -3.04
C GLY A 334 -21.81 30.61 -4.32
N PHE A 335 -21.95 31.92 -4.40
CA PHE A 335 -22.27 32.62 -5.62
C PHE A 335 -21.01 33.23 -6.19
N PHE A 336 -20.88 33.25 -7.50
CA PHE A 336 -19.74 33.85 -8.17
C PHE A 336 -20.19 34.61 -9.41
N GLY A 337 -19.43 35.60 -9.80
CA GLY A 337 -19.69 36.38 -11.02
C GLY A 337 -18.41 36.97 -11.62
N ARG A 338 -18.46 37.21 -12.91
CA ARG A 338 -17.36 37.83 -13.65
C ARG A 338 -17.90 38.73 -14.75
N VAL A 339 -17.35 39.90 -14.89
CA VAL A 339 -17.62 40.81 -16.02
C VAL A 339 -16.31 41.04 -16.74
N ASN A 340 -16.31 40.78 -18.06
CA ASN A 340 -15.21 41.11 -18.94
C ASN A 340 -15.77 42.12 -19.95
N TYR A 341 -15.07 43.21 -20.10
CA TYR A 341 -15.37 44.20 -21.12
C TYR A 341 -14.11 44.50 -21.95
N ASP A 342 -14.29 44.56 -23.21
CA ASP A 342 -13.24 44.90 -24.17
C ASP A 342 -13.72 45.94 -25.16
N TYR A 343 -12.88 46.92 -25.44
CA TYR A 343 -13.14 47.93 -26.47
C TYR A 343 -12.11 47.80 -27.60
N LYS A 344 -12.57 47.40 -28.79
CA LYS A 344 -11.76 47.22 -29.99
C LYS A 344 -10.54 46.31 -29.82
N GLY A 345 -10.57 45.35 -28.90
CA GLY A 345 -9.46 44.46 -28.59
C GLY A 345 -8.29 45.12 -27.84
N ARG A 346 -8.54 46.24 -27.13
CA ARG A 346 -7.43 47.03 -26.53
C ARG A 346 -7.52 47.25 -25.03
N TYR A 347 -8.59 46.91 -24.39
CA TYR A 347 -8.78 47.10 -22.91
C TYR A 347 -9.55 45.95 -22.33
#